data_4fc6eea48c06c9d6c50683a61e76f42f
#
_entry.id   4fc6eea48c06c9d6c50683a61e76f42f
#
_cell.length_a   1.000
_cell.length_b   1.000
_cell.length_c   1.000
_cell.angle_alpha   90.00
_cell.angle_beta   90.00
_cell.angle_gamma   90.00
#
_symmetry.space_group_name_H-M   'P 1'
#
loop_
_entity.id
_entity.type
_entity.pdbx_description
1 polymer ?
#
loop_
_entity_poly.entity_id
_entity_poly.type
_entity_poly.pdbx_seq_one_letter_code
_entity_poly.pdbx_strand_id
1 'polypeptide(L)' 'MITEKLEEICAALCECREDAEKTQNGIVSAGRRARKSLMDISKQIKDLRSLILENSKKD' A
#
# COMPACT_ATOMS: atom_id res chain seq x y z
N MET A 1 -14.40 -8.44 3.17
CA MET A 1 -13.04 -8.99 3.05
C MET A 1 -12.19 -8.30 2.00
N ILE A 2 -12.57 -8.39 0.74
CA ILE A 2 -11.81 -7.71 -0.34
C ILE A 2 -11.88 -6.19 -0.19
N THR A 3 -13.07 -5.66 0.05
CA THR A 3 -13.26 -4.22 0.22
C THR A 3 -12.53 -3.68 1.46
N GLU A 4 -12.52 -4.44 2.54
CA GLU A 4 -11.80 -4.07 3.75
C GLU A 4 -10.30 -4.00 3.51
N LYS A 5 -9.77 -4.96 2.76
CA LYS A 5 -8.36 -4.97 2.37
C LYS A 5 -8.00 -3.78 1.50
N LEU A 6 -8.88 -3.43 0.56
CA LEU A 6 -8.71 -2.23 -0.26
C LEU A 6 -8.66 -0.96 0.57
N GLU A 7 -9.54 -0.86 1.55
CA GLU A 7 -9.59 0.29 2.45
C GLU A 7 -8.31 0.41 3.28
N GLU A 8 -7.79 -0.70 3.77
CA GLU A 8 -6.54 -0.73 4.51
C GLU A 8 -5.37 -0.27 3.64
N ILE A 9 -5.32 -0.71 2.40
CA ILE A 9 -4.28 -0.31 1.46
C ILE A 9 -4.39 1.17 1.14
N CYS A 10 -5.60 1.67 0.93
CA CYS A 10 -5.82 3.10 0.69
C CYS A 10 -5.37 3.94 1.88
N ALA A 11 -5.67 3.51 3.09
CA ALA A 11 -5.24 4.21 4.29
C ALA A 11 -3.71 4.25 4.40
N ALA A 12 -3.06 3.14 4.11
CA ALA A 12 -1.61 3.05 4.13
C ALA A 12 -0.97 3.98 3.09
N LEU A 13 -1.58 4.06 1.90
CA LEU A 13 -1.12 4.98 0.86
C LEU A 13 -1.28 6.44 1.28
N CYS A 14 -2.37 6.77 1.94
CA CYS A 14 -2.59 8.13 2.44
C CYS A 14 -1.52 8.52 3.46
N GLU A 15 -1.17 7.61 4.36
CA GLU A 15 -0.11 7.85 5.33
C GLU A 15 1.25 8.03 4.63
N CYS A 16 1.50 7.22 3.62
CA CYS A 16 2.74 7.28 2.84
C CYS A 16 2.88 8.63 2.11
N ARG A 17 1.77 9.25 1.76
CA ARG A 17 1.77 10.54 1.07
C ARG A 17 2.50 11.62 1.85
N GLU A 18 2.29 11.67 3.16
CA GLU A 18 2.98 12.66 4.02
C GLU A 18 4.50 12.47 3.95
N ASP A 19 4.96 11.23 4.03
CA ASP A 19 6.37 10.94 3.93
C ASP A 19 6.93 11.28 2.55
N ALA A 20 6.14 11.07 1.51
CA ALA A 20 6.53 11.43 0.15
C ALA A 20 6.71 12.95 0.00
N GLU A 21 5.81 13.72 0.58
CA GLU A 21 5.91 15.19 0.56
C GLU A 21 7.16 15.65 1.30
N LYS A 22 7.44 15.06 2.46
CA LYS A 22 8.65 15.38 3.23
C LYS A 22 9.91 15.03 2.46
N THR A 23 9.87 13.94 1.71
CA THR A 23 10.99 13.53 0.86
C THR A 23 11.24 14.57 -0.23
N GLN A 24 10.20 15.09 -0.84
CA GLN A 24 10.33 16.16 -1.84
C GLN A 24 10.99 17.39 -1.24
N ASN A 25 10.78 17.63 0.05
CA ASN A 25 11.37 18.77 0.77
C ASN A 25 12.76 18.44 1.33
N GLY A 26 13.35 17.32 0.95
CA GLY A 26 14.71 16.98 1.29
C GLY A 26 14.92 16.20 2.58
N ILE A 27 13.84 15.68 3.19
CA ILE A 27 13.95 14.91 4.42
C ILE A 27 14.27 13.45 4.09
N VAL A 28 15.52 13.04 4.30
CA VAL A 28 16.02 11.71 3.92
C VAL A 28 15.34 10.59 4.71
N SER A 29 15.11 10.78 6.00
CA SER A 29 14.46 9.77 6.83
C SER A 29 13.03 9.46 6.37
N ALA A 30 12.33 10.47 5.87
CA ALA A 30 10.98 10.31 5.32
C ALA A 30 11.01 9.42 4.07
N GLY A 31 12.05 9.57 3.24
CA GLY A 31 12.22 8.74 2.05
C GLY A 31 12.40 7.27 2.37
N ARG A 32 13.15 6.97 3.43
CA ARG A 32 13.33 5.58 3.89
C ARG A 32 12.01 4.98 4.36
N ARG A 33 11.25 5.75 5.15
CA ARG A 33 9.93 5.29 5.62
C ARG A 33 8.98 5.07 4.47
N ALA A 34 8.95 6.00 3.51
CA ALA A 34 8.09 5.88 2.34
C ALA A 34 8.39 4.61 1.54
N ARG A 35 9.68 4.32 1.31
CA ARG A 35 10.07 3.11 0.56
C ARG A 35 9.68 1.85 1.30
N LYS A 36 9.87 1.81 2.62
CA LYS A 36 9.50 0.65 3.42
C LYS A 36 7.99 0.43 3.40
N SER A 37 7.22 1.50 3.56
CA SER A 37 5.76 1.44 3.49
C SER A 37 5.29 0.94 2.13
N LEU A 38 5.90 1.42 1.06
CA LEU A 38 5.54 0.98 -0.29
C LEU A 38 5.86 -0.49 -0.53
N MET A 39 6.93 -1.02 0.06
CA MET A 39 7.23 -2.45 -0.01
C MET A 39 6.15 -3.28 0.67
N ASP A 40 5.71 -2.86 1.85
CA ASP A 40 4.64 -3.54 2.57
C ASP A 40 3.32 -3.47 1.81
N ILE A 41 3.02 -2.30 1.26
CA ILE A 41 1.81 -2.10 0.45
C ILE A 41 1.85 -2.98 -0.79
N SER A 42 3.00 -3.11 -1.42
CA SER A 42 3.18 -3.96 -2.59
C SER A 42 2.85 -5.42 -2.28
N LYS A 43 3.27 -5.92 -1.12
CA LYS A 43 2.93 -7.27 -0.67
C LYS A 43 1.43 -7.43 -0.45
N GLN A 44 0.80 -6.44 0.17
CA GLN A 44 -0.64 -6.45 0.41
C GLN A 44 -1.43 -6.43 -0.89
N ILE A 45 -0.96 -5.66 -1.87
CA ILE A 45 -1.59 -5.61 -3.20
C ILE A 45 -1.50 -6.98 -3.87
N LYS A 46 -0.37 -7.65 -3.76
CA LYS A 46 -0.17 -8.98 -4.32
C LYS A 46 -1.15 -9.98 -3.72
N ASP A 47 -1.28 -9.95 -2.39
CA ASP A 47 -2.23 -10.81 -1.68
C ASP A 47 -3.67 -10.52 -2.09
N LEU A 48 -4.00 -9.24 -2.24
CA LEU A 48 -5.33 -8.83 -2.67
C LEU A 48 -5.64 -9.31 -4.08
N ARG A 49 -4.68 -9.23 -4.99
CA ARG A 49 -4.84 -9.73 -6.35
C ARG A 49 -5.13 -11.22 -6.36
N SER A 50 -4.42 -11.98 -5.53
CA SER A 50 -4.64 -13.43 -5.39
C SER A 50 -6.05 -13.72 -4.87
N LEU A 51 -6.48 -12.93 -3.89
CA LEU A 51 -7.81 -13.09 -3.31
C LEU A 51 -8.92 -12.84 -4.33
N ILE A 52 -8.77 -11.80 -5.13
CA ILE A 52 -9.71 -11.46 -6.19
C ILE A 52 -9.76 -12.57 -7.24
N LEU A 53 -8.60 -13.09 -7.60
CA LEU A 53 -8.51 -14.18 -8.58
C LEU A 53 -9.22 -15.42 -8.09
N GLU A 54 -9.03 -15.80 -6.82
CA GLU A 54 -9.71 -16.94 -6.23
C GLU A 54 -11.23 -16.79 -6.23
N ASN A 55 -11.71 -15.59 -5.90
CA ASN A 55 -13.16 -15.33 -5.92
C ASN A 55 -13.71 -15.36 -7.34
N SER A 56 -12.93 -14.94 -8.32
CA SER A 56 -13.33 -14.97 -9.73
C SER A 56 -13.44 -16.38 -10.28
N LYS A 57 -12.62 -17.30 -9.78
CA LYS A 57 -12.64 -18.70 -10.23
C LYS A 57 -13.91 -19.45 -9.85
N LYS A 58 -14.67 -18.94 -8.90
CA LYS A 58 -15.91 -19.58 -8.46
C LYS A 58 -17.07 -19.37 -9.41
N ASP A 59 -16.92 -18.45 -10.31
CA ASP A 59 -17.92 -18.18 -11.37
C ASP A 59 -17.62 -19.06 -12.61
#